data_346dec17bec2e048ab0e94054e461929
#
_entry.id   346dec17bec2e048ab0e94054e461929
#
_cell.length_a   1.000
_cell.length_b   1.000
_cell.length_c   1.000
_cell.angle_alpha   90.00
_cell.angle_beta   90.00
_cell.angle_gamma   90.00
#
_symmetry.space_group_name_H-M   'P 1'
#
loop_
_entity.id
_entity.type
_entity.pdbx_description
1 polymer ?
#
loop_
_entity_poly.entity_id
_entity_poly.type
_entity_poly.pdbx_seq_one_letter_code
_entity_poly.pdbx_strand_id
1 'polypeptide(L)'
;MRAMVEHALSKKLGLDREKIECKFGRVVIDDSTVFQLPEEYCGTYRGSGGGASSAAIKNQYCYDLLSQEIIDITVEEGTVPDCKYPLQDLRKNDLRIEDLGYFRIDRFRLIQQAEAYFLSRLKFGINIYVLEKGEYKQLDLLKVIGKMQVGEIKSISVYLGEKEKYHTKLVLEKVPRQVANEKRRKLKTDKQNKRKSMSKERLIFCDVNAFVTNCTQEQLPDHLLRQCYSLRWQIEIIFKAWKSFFKIDKLKQMKIERFECFHYGCLMWIVASTNLLGYFRYWYLQKHKKEISELKFFKLIASIKQEIKEVIKSDQFLVSGFFDQMEGLIERTCTKEQKKNRLTPLKILAKIP
;
A
#
# COMPACT_ATOMS: atom_id res chain seq x y z
N MET A 1 20.81 6.31 -14.09
CA MET A 1 20.35 5.67 -12.82
C MET A 1 18.87 5.31 -12.90
N ARG A 2 17.95 6.23 -13.19
CA ARG A 2 16.51 5.91 -13.34
C ARG A 2 16.26 4.76 -14.31
N ALA A 3 16.83 4.81 -15.52
CA ALA A 3 16.73 3.72 -16.50
C ALA A 3 17.25 2.37 -16.00
N MET A 4 18.21 2.35 -15.07
CA MET A 4 18.70 1.11 -14.46
C MET A 4 17.68 0.52 -13.48
N VAL A 5 16.94 1.35 -12.73
CA VAL A 5 15.83 0.89 -11.88
C VAL A 5 14.70 0.34 -12.76
N GLU A 6 14.32 1.06 -13.82
CA GLU A 6 13.32 0.62 -14.79
C GLU A 6 13.72 -0.71 -15.45
N HIS A 7 15.01 -0.86 -15.81
CA HIS A 7 15.54 -2.14 -16.32
C HIS A 7 15.48 -3.24 -15.25
N ALA A 8 15.84 -2.96 -13.99
CA ALA A 8 15.74 -3.93 -12.89
C ALA A 8 14.29 -4.38 -12.64
N LEU A 9 13.33 -3.45 -12.75
CA LEU A 9 11.90 -3.75 -12.65
C LEU A 9 11.39 -4.63 -13.81
N SER A 10 11.95 -4.46 -15.02
CA SER A 10 11.58 -5.27 -16.19
C SER A 10 12.12 -6.71 -16.14
N LYS A 11 13.20 -6.96 -15.38
CA LYS A 11 13.80 -8.29 -15.17
C LYS A 11 13.01 -9.07 -14.14
N LYS A 12 11.87 -9.61 -14.57
CA LYS A 12 11.10 -10.55 -13.74
C LYS A 12 11.87 -11.88 -13.69
N LEU A 13 12.04 -12.41 -12.48
CA LEU A 13 12.43 -13.79 -12.31
C LEU A 13 11.24 -14.61 -12.86
N GLY A 14 11.41 -15.23 -14.02
CA GLY A 14 10.39 -16.02 -14.72
C GLY A 14 10.01 -17.31 -13.98
N LEU A 15 9.67 -17.17 -12.70
CA LEU A 15 9.16 -18.25 -11.90
C LEU A 15 7.67 -18.40 -12.21
N ASP A 16 7.28 -19.57 -12.71
CA ASP A 16 5.89 -20.01 -12.70
C ASP A 16 5.43 -20.11 -11.25
N ARG A 17 5.00 -18.97 -10.72
CA ARG A 17 4.46 -18.91 -9.37
C ARG A 17 3.01 -19.38 -9.46
N GLU A 18 2.68 -20.49 -8.79
CA GLU A 18 1.27 -20.79 -8.50
C GLU A 18 0.68 -19.56 -7.85
N LYS A 19 -0.18 -18.87 -8.57
CA LYS A 19 -0.90 -17.72 -8.05
C LYS A 19 -1.79 -18.19 -6.91
N ILE A 20 -1.85 -17.41 -5.86
CA ILE A 20 -2.89 -17.57 -4.85
C ILE A 20 -4.22 -17.55 -5.61
N GLU A 21 -5.03 -18.59 -5.47
CA GLU A 21 -6.36 -18.63 -6.06
C GLU A 21 -7.16 -17.42 -5.55
N CYS A 22 -7.46 -16.51 -6.42
CA CYS A 22 -8.20 -15.27 -6.16
C CYS A 22 -8.91 -14.88 -7.45
N LYS A 23 -10.14 -14.40 -7.36
CA LYS A 23 -10.88 -13.92 -8.54
C LYS A 23 -10.23 -12.74 -9.25
N PHE A 24 -9.40 -11.97 -8.55
CA PHE A 24 -8.66 -10.87 -9.16
C PHE A 24 -7.38 -11.36 -9.84
N GLY A 25 -7.07 -10.78 -10.99
CA GLY A 25 -5.81 -11.07 -11.68
C GLY A 25 -4.58 -10.61 -10.90
N ARG A 26 -4.72 -9.46 -10.21
CA ARG A 26 -3.72 -8.89 -9.28
C ARG A 26 -4.43 -8.15 -8.15
N VAL A 27 -3.77 -8.07 -7.00
CA VAL A 27 -4.18 -7.20 -5.88
C VAL A 27 -3.08 -6.17 -5.67
N VAL A 28 -3.31 -4.98 -6.20
CA VAL A 28 -2.28 -3.93 -6.30
C VAL A 28 -2.50 -2.87 -5.25
N ILE A 29 -1.40 -2.48 -4.59
CA ILE A 29 -1.39 -1.41 -3.60
C ILE A 29 -0.51 -0.28 -4.12
N ASP A 30 -1.04 0.94 -4.07
CA ASP A 30 -0.29 2.17 -4.30
C ASP A 30 -0.11 2.91 -2.97
N ASP A 31 1.11 3.32 -2.67
CA ASP A 31 1.41 4.18 -1.50
C ASP A 31 2.73 4.94 -1.74
N SER A 32 3.03 5.93 -0.91
CA SER A 32 4.25 6.70 -1.01
C SER A 32 4.98 6.82 0.32
N THR A 33 6.29 7.05 0.24
CA THR A 33 7.08 7.41 1.41
C THR A 33 7.94 8.64 1.12
N VAL A 34 7.96 9.57 2.08
CA VAL A 34 8.71 10.82 1.97
C VAL A 34 9.89 10.78 2.93
N PHE A 35 11.04 11.24 2.47
CA PHE A 35 12.25 11.43 3.27
C PHE A 35 12.68 12.90 3.21
N GLN A 36 12.95 13.48 4.36
CA GLN A 36 13.50 14.83 4.44
C GLN A 36 14.97 14.82 3.96
N LEU A 37 15.34 15.87 3.24
CA LEU A 37 16.67 16.09 2.71
C LEU A 37 17.27 17.35 3.33
N PRO A 38 18.62 17.53 3.25
CA PRO A 38 19.26 18.79 3.51
C PRO A 38 18.64 19.93 2.69
N GLU A 39 18.46 21.11 3.31
CA GLU A 39 17.74 22.24 2.73
C GLU A 39 18.32 22.73 1.40
N GLU A 40 19.61 22.58 1.19
CA GLU A 40 20.32 22.92 -0.05
C GLU A 40 19.78 22.19 -1.30
N TYR A 41 19.05 21.08 -1.11
CA TYR A 41 18.43 20.35 -2.23
C TYR A 41 17.05 20.86 -2.59
N CYS A 42 16.55 21.94 -1.93
CA CYS A 42 15.19 22.45 -2.17
C CYS A 42 14.93 22.93 -3.62
N GLY A 43 15.98 23.32 -4.34
CA GLY A 43 15.89 23.70 -5.76
C GLY A 43 15.47 22.55 -6.68
N THR A 44 15.80 21.30 -6.32
CA THR A 44 15.47 20.10 -7.10
C THR A 44 14.35 19.27 -6.44
N TYR A 45 14.38 19.16 -5.12
CA TYR A 45 13.45 18.34 -4.35
C TYR A 45 12.74 19.17 -3.30
N ARG A 46 11.63 19.82 -3.66
CA ARG A 46 10.85 20.64 -2.72
C ARG A 46 10.24 19.81 -1.60
N GLY A 47 10.41 20.27 -0.36
CA GLY A 47 9.77 19.75 0.84
C GLY A 47 8.67 20.69 1.34
N SER A 48 7.95 20.25 2.40
CA SER A 48 6.82 21.01 2.95
C SER A 48 7.22 22.25 3.75
N GLY A 49 8.49 22.36 4.19
CA GLY A 49 8.95 23.47 5.04
C GLY A 49 8.29 23.51 6.42
N GLY A 50 8.35 24.65 7.06
CA GLY A 50 7.84 24.85 8.44
C GLY A 50 8.68 24.10 9.47
N GLY A 51 8.08 23.15 10.21
CA GLY A 51 8.81 22.30 11.14
C GLY A 51 9.54 21.11 10.49
N ALA A 52 9.40 20.93 9.17
CA ALA A 52 10.10 19.95 8.36
C ALA A 52 11.11 20.66 7.44
N SER A 53 12.04 19.92 6.83
CA SER A 53 12.97 20.50 5.85
C SER A 53 12.22 21.11 4.67
N SER A 54 12.78 22.17 4.09
CA SER A 54 12.33 22.76 2.82
C SER A 54 12.65 21.86 1.61
N ALA A 55 13.43 20.79 1.82
CA ALA A 55 13.74 19.79 0.81
C ALA A 55 13.29 18.40 1.25
N ALA A 56 12.64 17.66 0.34
CA ALA A 56 12.21 16.29 0.59
C ALA A 56 12.07 15.51 -0.73
N ILE A 57 12.43 14.24 -0.70
CA ILE A 57 12.24 13.30 -1.80
C ILE A 57 11.10 12.34 -1.46
N LYS A 58 10.24 12.08 -2.43
CA LYS A 58 9.14 11.15 -2.36
C LYS A 58 9.38 9.97 -3.29
N ASN A 59 9.18 8.77 -2.77
CA ASN A 59 9.14 7.55 -3.57
C ASN A 59 7.70 7.06 -3.62
N GLN A 60 7.09 7.10 -4.80
CA GLN A 60 5.84 6.42 -5.11
C GLN A 60 6.15 4.94 -5.33
N TYR A 61 5.28 4.06 -4.89
CA TYR A 61 5.50 2.62 -4.92
C TYR A 61 4.21 1.89 -5.27
N CYS A 62 4.26 1.11 -6.33
CA CYS A 62 3.16 0.28 -6.80
C CYS A 62 3.57 -1.20 -6.69
N TYR A 63 2.78 -2.01 -5.97
CA TYR A 63 3.15 -3.37 -5.60
C TYR A 63 1.98 -4.34 -5.75
N ASP A 64 2.20 -5.48 -6.43
CA ASP A 64 1.23 -6.56 -6.51
C ASP A 64 1.44 -7.58 -5.39
N LEU A 65 0.40 -7.75 -4.57
CA LEU A 65 0.41 -8.69 -3.45
C LEU A 65 0.35 -10.17 -3.87
N LEU A 66 -0.25 -10.48 -5.03
CA LEU A 66 -0.39 -11.86 -5.50
C LEU A 66 0.92 -12.39 -6.08
N SER A 67 1.53 -11.65 -6.99
CA SER A 67 2.83 -12.00 -7.55
C SER A 67 4.00 -11.61 -6.64
N GLN A 68 3.75 -10.70 -5.68
CA GLN A 68 4.77 -10.11 -4.82
C GLN A 68 5.86 -9.36 -5.60
N GLU A 69 5.45 -8.72 -6.69
CA GLU A 69 6.32 -7.95 -7.58
C GLU A 69 6.11 -6.46 -7.41
N ILE A 70 7.20 -5.74 -7.53
CA ILE A 70 7.15 -4.28 -7.67
C ILE A 70 6.73 -3.98 -9.10
N ILE A 71 5.62 -3.24 -9.25
CA ILE A 71 5.13 -2.80 -10.57
C ILE A 71 5.87 -1.52 -10.95
N ASP A 72 5.97 -0.56 -10.02
CA ASP A 72 6.64 0.72 -10.27
C ASP A 72 7.27 1.31 -9.01
N ILE A 73 8.37 2.05 -9.20
CA ILE A 73 8.95 2.97 -8.24
C ILE A 73 9.26 4.28 -8.96
N THR A 74 8.53 5.33 -8.61
CA THR A 74 8.77 6.66 -9.15
C THR A 74 9.32 7.59 -8.07
N VAL A 75 10.35 8.36 -8.41
CA VAL A 75 11.00 9.34 -7.53
C VAL A 75 10.56 10.74 -7.93
N GLU A 76 10.07 11.51 -6.95
CA GLU A 76 9.57 12.88 -7.14
C GLU A 76 9.90 13.78 -5.95
N GLU A 77 9.66 15.08 -6.08
CA GLU A 77 9.77 16.01 -4.96
C GLU A 77 8.71 15.74 -3.88
N GLY A 78 9.03 16.01 -2.62
CA GLY A 78 8.18 15.68 -1.47
C GLY A 78 6.82 16.37 -1.44
N THR A 79 6.64 17.47 -2.17
CA THR A 79 5.40 18.27 -2.22
C THR A 79 4.37 17.76 -3.23
N VAL A 80 4.74 16.88 -4.17
CA VAL A 80 3.79 16.34 -5.14
C VAL A 80 2.69 15.56 -4.43
N PRO A 81 1.40 15.89 -4.62
CA PRO A 81 0.31 15.16 -4.01
C PRO A 81 0.20 13.72 -4.55
N ASP A 82 -0.07 12.75 -3.67
CA ASP A 82 -0.19 11.33 -4.08
C ASP A 82 -1.26 11.10 -5.15
N CYS A 83 -2.33 11.90 -5.15
CA CYS A 83 -3.37 11.82 -6.15
C CYS A 83 -2.94 12.20 -7.59
N LYS A 84 -1.75 12.79 -7.77
CA LYS A 84 -1.16 13.03 -9.09
C LYS A 84 -0.38 11.83 -9.63
N TYR A 85 -0.05 10.86 -8.78
CA TYR A 85 0.62 9.65 -9.23
C TYR A 85 -0.28 8.88 -10.22
N PRO A 86 0.19 8.64 -11.45
CA PRO A 86 -0.62 7.95 -12.46
C PRO A 86 -0.87 6.49 -12.09
N LEU A 87 -1.93 5.90 -12.63
CA LEU A 87 -2.18 4.46 -12.53
C LEU A 87 -1.15 3.71 -13.37
N GLN A 88 -0.24 3.02 -12.69
CA GLN A 88 0.80 2.25 -13.36
C GLN A 88 0.29 0.88 -13.78
N ASP A 89 0.58 0.48 -15.04
CA ASP A 89 0.30 -0.86 -15.60
C ASP A 89 -1.10 -1.40 -15.19
N LEU A 90 -2.14 -0.58 -15.39
CA LEU A 90 -3.52 -0.93 -15.06
C LEU A 90 -4.04 -2.03 -16.02
N ARG A 91 -4.49 -3.15 -15.47
CA ARG A 91 -4.98 -4.30 -16.24
C ARG A 91 -6.40 -4.68 -15.85
N LYS A 92 -7.10 -5.27 -16.82
CA LYS A 92 -8.40 -5.90 -16.57
C LYS A 92 -8.31 -6.88 -15.40
N ASN A 93 -9.35 -6.88 -14.56
CA ASN A 93 -9.48 -7.71 -13.37
C ASN A 93 -8.44 -7.44 -12.25
N ASP A 94 -7.74 -6.30 -12.26
CA ASP A 94 -6.97 -5.84 -11.10
C ASP A 94 -7.91 -5.40 -9.97
N LEU A 95 -7.53 -5.66 -8.72
CA LEU A 95 -8.09 -4.95 -7.57
C LEU A 95 -7.07 -3.93 -7.05
N ARG A 96 -7.37 -2.64 -7.15
CA ARG A 96 -6.56 -1.54 -6.63
C ARG A 96 -7.02 -1.16 -5.21
N ILE A 97 -6.10 -1.25 -4.24
CA ILE A 97 -6.35 -0.86 -2.84
C ILE A 97 -5.50 0.37 -2.54
N GLU A 98 -6.16 1.51 -2.38
CA GLU A 98 -5.49 2.81 -2.29
C GLU A 98 -5.80 3.53 -0.99
N ASP A 99 -4.84 4.33 -0.50
CA ASP A 99 -5.07 5.23 0.63
C ASP A 99 -5.87 6.47 0.22
N LEU A 100 -6.39 7.21 1.21
CA LEU A 100 -7.15 8.43 0.99
C LEU A 100 -6.37 9.53 0.24
N GLY A 101 -5.05 9.48 0.24
CA GLY A 101 -4.19 10.37 -0.54
C GLY A 101 -4.44 10.27 -2.05
N TYR A 102 -4.82 9.09 -2.52
CA TYR A 102 -5.11 8.79 -3.93
C TYR A 102 -6.59 8.97 -4.31
N PHE A 103 -7.47 9.29 -3.35
CA PHE A 103 -8.91 9.36 -3.56
C PHE A 103 -9.29 10.45 -4.56
N ARG A 104 -9.63 10.05 -5.79
CA ARG A 104 -10.13 10.91 -6.88
C ARG A 104 -11.18 10.15 -7.70
N ILE A 105 -12.26 10.83 -8.06
CA ILE A 105 -13.36 10.24 -8.83
C ILE A 105 -12.91 9.90 -10.26
N ASP A 106 -12.11 10.73 -10.89
CA ASP A 106 -11.54 10.46 -12.22
C ASP A 106 -10.65 9.21 -12.22
N ARG A 107 -9.87 8.99 -11.15
CA ARG A 107 -9.06 7.77 -10.96
C ARG A 107 -9.95 6.52 -10.88
N PHE A 108 -11.06 6.58 -10.15
CA PHE A 108 -12.03 5.47 -10.10
C PHE A 108 -12.69 5.19 -11.45
N ARG A 109 -12.96 6.22 -12.24
CA ARG A 109 -13.46 6.04 -13.62
C ARG A 109 -12.46 5.33 -14.51
N LEU A 110 -11.18 5.72 -14.47
CA LEU A 110 -10.11 5.06 -15.23
C LEU A 110 -10.00 3.58 -14.86
N ILE A 111 -10.03 3.26 -13.56
CA ILE A 111 -10.00 1.87 -13.10
C ILE A 111 -11.20 1.09 -13.65
N GLN A 112 -12.39 1.64 -13.58
CA GLN A 112 -13.60 1.00 -14.08
C GLN A 112 -13.60 0.85 -15.61
N GLN A 113 -13.10 1.84 -16.36
CA GLN A 113 -12.97 1.79 -17.82
C GLN A 113 -12.01 0.69 -18.27
N ALA A 114 -10.98 0.39 -17.47
CA ALA A 114 -10.05 -0.71 -17.71
C ALA A 114 -10.61 -2.09 -17.27
N GLU A 115 -11.90 -2.17 -16.94
CA GLU A 115 -12.54 -3.38 -16.40
C GLU A 115 -11.81 -3.91 -15.14
N ALA A 116 -11.28 -2.99 -14.34
CA ALA A 116 -10.62 -3.25 -13.08
C ALA A 116 -11.48 -2.78 -11.89
N TYR A 117 -11.04 -3.14 -10.70
CA TYR A 117 -11.76 -2.89 -9.46
C TYR A 117 -10.93 -2.02 -8.51
N PHE A 118 -11.62 -1.28 -7.65
CA PHE A 118 -10.98 -0.51 -6.60
C PHE A 118 -11.63 -0.75 -5.24
N LEU A 119 -10.84 -0.57 -4.20
CA LEU A 119 -11.27 -0.51 -2.81
C LEU A 119 -10.57 0.65 -2.13
N SER A 120 -11.34 1.66 -1.74
CA SER A 120 -10.83 2.82 -1.02
C SER A 120 -11.68 3.13 0.21
N ARG A 121 -11.13 3.83 1.18
CA ARG A 121 -11.92 4.43 2.25
C ARG A 121 -12.67 5.63 1.70
N LEU A 122 -13.88 5.86 2.21
CA LEU A 122 -14.64 7.06 1.87
C LEU A 122 -13.94 8.30 2.42
N LYS A 123 -13.71 9.29 1.56
CA LYS A 123 -13.18 10.60 1.96
C LYS A 123 -14.25 11.40 2.69
N PHE A 124 -13.98 11.85 3.90
CA PHE A 124 -14.90 12.70 4.65
C PHE A 124 -15.11 14.04 3.93
N GLY A 125 -16.37 14.47 3.86
CA GLY A 125 -16.75 15.75 3.24
C GLY A 125 -17.00 15.68 1.73
N ILE A 126 -16.94 14.50 1.11
CA ILE A 126 -17.40 14.34 -0.27
C ILE A 126 -18.93 14.32 -0.33
N ASN A 127 -19.50 14.99 -1.34
CA ASN A 127 -20.95 14.97 -1.58
C ASN A 127 -21.37 13.59 -2.09
N ILE A 128 -22.37 13.01 -1.43
CA ILE A 128 -22.92 11.68 -1.73
C ILE A 128 -24.39 11.84 -2.05
N TYR A 129 -24.83 11.19 -3.13
CA TYR A 129 -26.21 11.22 -3.59
C TYR A 129 -26.75 9.80 -3.74
N VAL A 130 -28.06 9.67 -3.62
CA VAL A 130 -28.83 8.49 -3.99
C VAL A 130 -29.82 8.87 -5.09
N LEU A 131 -30.14 7.93 -5.97
CA LEU A 131 -31.15 8.14 -7.01
C LEU A 131 -32.50 7.68 -6.49
N GLU A 132 -33.43 8.59 -6.28
CA GLU A 132 -34.80 8.33 -5.86
C GLU A 132 -35.77 8.91 -6.89
N LYS A 133 -36.61 8.08 -7.46
CA LYS A 133 -37.65 8.46 -8.47
C LYS A 133 -37.06 9.24 -9.65
N GLY A 134 -35.81 8.94 -10.07
CA GLY A 134 -35.13 9.60 -11.18
C GLY A 134 -34.37 10.89 -10.80
N GLU A 135 -34.42 11.33 -9.54
CA GLU A 135 -33.75 12.54 -9.06
C GLU A 135 -32.58 12.20 -8.12
N TYR A 136 -31.50 12.99 -8.20
CA TYR A 136 -30.37 12.88 -7.29
C TYR A 136 -30.67 13.62 -5.98
N LYS A 137 -30.85 12.88 -4.88
CA LYS A 137 -30.98 13.44 -3.55
C LYS A 137 -29.72 13.26 -2.74
N GLN A 138 -29.28 14.31 -2.06
CA GLN A 138 -28.11 14.24 -1.19
C GLN A 138 -28.38 13.28 -0.03
N LEU A 139 -27.48 12.33 0.17
CA LEU A 139 -27.55 11.34 1.26
C LEU A 139 -27.11 11.99 2.57
N ASP A 140 -27.99 12.04 3.57
CA ASP A 140 -27.61 12.36 4.94
C ASP A 140 -26.91 11.16 5.58
N LEU A 141 -25.59 11.08 5.33
CA LEU A 141 -24.75 9.99 5.82
C LEU A 141 -24.78 9.90 7.35
N LEU A 142 -24.83 11.03 8.05
CA LEU A 142 -24.80 11.04 9.51
C LEU A 142 -26.07 10.46 10.11
N LYS A 143 -27.20 10.74 9.50
CA LYS A 143 -28.50 10.14 9.86
C LYS A 143 -28.50 8.63 9.62
N VAL A 144 -27.89 8.16 8.52
CA VAL A 144 -27.71 6.72 8.25
C VAL A 144 -26.87 6.10 9.35
N ILE A 145 -25.68 6.67 9.66
CA ILE A 145 -24.78 6.16 10.69
C ILE A 145 -25.45 6.11 12.08
N GLY A 146 -26.26 7.14 12.41
CA GLY A 146 -26.95 7.22 13.70
C GLY A 146 -27.98 6.09 13.91
N LYS A 147 -28.56 5.57 12.83
CA LYS A 147 -29.55 4.48 12.89
C LYS A 147 -28.93 3.07 12.89
N MET A 148 -27.65 2.94 12.59
CA MET A 148 -26.96 1.63 12.51
C MET A 148 -26.67 1.07 13.90
N GLN A 149 -26.80 -0.26 14.02
CA GLN A 149 -26.41 -1.02 15.22
C GLN A 149 -24.93 -1.45 15.14
N VAL A 150 -24.31 -1.68 16.28
CA VAL A 150 -22.90 -2.13 16.34
C VAL A 150 -22.75 -3.48 15.63
N GLY A 151 -21.76 -3.57 14.74
CA GLY A 151 -21.52 -4.76 13.91
C GLY A 151 -22.38 -4.83 12.64
N GLU A 152 -23.36 -3.94 12.45
CA GLU A 152 -24.14 -3.87 11.24
C GLU A 152 -23.26 -3.45 10.06
N ILE A 153 -23.43 -4.15 8.93
CA ILE A 153 -22.85 -3.79 7.64
C ILE A 153 -23.98 -3.35 6.72
N LYS A 154 -23.89 -2.14 6.18
CA LYS A 154 -24.88 -1.57 5.28
C LYS A 154 -24.24 -1.19 3.95
N SER A 155 -24.79 -1.75 2.87
CA SER A 155 -24.39 -1.44 1.50
C SER A 155 -25.42 -0.53 0.85
N ILE A 156 -24.96 0.53 0.19
CA ILE A 156 -25.81 1.54 -0.43
C ILE A 156 -25.26 1.84 -1.82
N SER A 157 -26.09 1.78 -2.85
CA SER A 157 -25.79 2.29 -4.18
C SER A 157 -25.81 3.82 -4.15
N VAL A 158 -24.68 4.46 -4.46
CA VAL A 158 -24.50 5.91 -4.31
C VAL A 158 -23.84 6.53 -5.54
N TYR A 159 -23.97 7.84 -5.63
CA TYR A 159 -23.31 8.69 -6.61
C TYR A 159 -22.39 9.69 -5.89
N LEU A 160 -21.10 9.67 -6.20
CA LEU A 160 -20.09 10.53 -5.59
C LEU A 160 -19.81 11.78 -6.42
N GLY A 161 -19.60 12.89 -5.73
CA GLY A 161 -19.29 14.18 -6.33
C GLY A 161 -20.54 14.94 -6.78
N GLU A 162 -20.45 16.29 -6.71
CA GLU A 162 -21.58 17.14 -7.08
C GLU A 162 -21.79 17.21 -8.59
N LYS A 163 -20.70 17.34 -9.35
CA LYS A 163 -20.70 17.41 -10.81
C LYS A 163 -20.53 16.04 -11.44
N GLU A 164 -19.68 15.21 -10.85
CA GLU A 164 -19.25 13.92 -11.41
C GLU A 164 -20.36 12.87 -11.38
N LYS A 165 -21.18 12.87 -10.32
CA LYS A 165 -22.24 11.86 -10.09
C LYS A 165 -21.76 10.45 -10.41
N TYR A 166 -20.56 10.10 -9.93
CA TYR A 166 -19.95 8.81 -10.19
C TYR A 166 -20.66 7.71 -9.42
N HIS A 167 -21.27 6.78 -10.12
CA HIS A 167 -21.97 5.65 -9.54
C HIS A 167 -21.01 4.64 -8.93
N THR A 168 -21.23 4.28 -7.67
CA THR A 168 -20.42 3.28 -6.95
C THR A 168 -21.18 2.70 -5.76
N LYS A 169 -20.62 1.70 -5.12
CA LYS A 169 -21.13 1.09 -3.90
C LYS A 169 -20.43 1.72 -2.67
N LEU A 170 -21.23 2.21 -1.73
CA LEU A 170 -20.78 2.63 -0.40
C LEU A 170 -21.11 1.53 0.60
N VAL A 171 -20.12 1.06 1.34
CA VAL A 171 -20.30 0.08 2.41
C VAL A 171 -19.87 0.69 3.74
N LEU A 172 -20.79 0.67 4.70
CA LEU A 172 -20.62 1.14 6.07
C LEU A 172 -20.60 -0.05 7.02
N GLU A 173 -19.58 -0.16 7.85
CA GLU A 173 -19.51 -1.12 8.96
C GLU A 173 -19.52 -0.35 10.28
N LYS A 174 -20.56 -0.50 11.09
CA LYS A 174 -20.66 0.15 12.41
C LYS A 174 -19.70 -0.51 13.40
N VAL A 175 -18.76 0.27 13.92
CA VAL A 175 -17.72 -0.27 14.80
C VAL A 175 -18.13 -0.23 16.28
N PRO A 176 -17.56 -1.11 17.15
CA PRO A 176 -17.76 -1.05 18.60
C PRO A 176 -17.34 0.32 19.17
N ARG A 177 -18.02 0.74 20.24
CA ARG A 177 -17.81 2.04 20.91
C ARG A 177 -16.34 2.28 21.28
N GLN A 178 -15.63 1.23 21.72
CA GLN A 178 -14.21 1.33 22.07
C GLN A 178 -13.36 1.72 20.85
N VAL A 179 -13.58 1.07 19.69
CA VAL A 179 -12.89 1.37 18.44
C VAL A 179 -13.22 2.80 17.96
N ALA A 180 -14.48 3.19 18.04
CA ALA A 180 -14.90 4.57 17.72
C ALA A 180 -14.20 5.62 18.58
N ASN A 181 -14.09 5.35 19.88
CA ASN A 181 -13.41 6.26 20.83
C ASN A 181 -11.90 6.33 20.57
N GLU A 182 -11.24 5.24 20.20
CA GLU A 182 -9.83 5.26 19.79
C GLU A 182 -9.63 6.09 18.51
N LYS A 183 -10.51 5.95 17.51
CA LYS A 183 -10.49 6.79 16.30
C LYS A 183 -10.65 8.26 16.65
N ARG A 184 -11.61 8.61 17.52
CA ARG A 184 -11.84 9.99 17.99
C ARG A 184 -10.62 10.54 18.72
N ARG A 185 -9.99 9.75 19.60
CA ARG A 185 -8.78 10.15 20.33
C ARG A 185 -7.64 10.47 19.37
N LYS A 186 -7.33 9.57 18.44
CA LYS A 186 -6.32 9.81 17.42
C LYS A 186 -6.62 11.06 16.60
N LEU A 187 -7.86 11.23 16.14
CA LEU A 187 -8.29 12.37 15.37
C LEU A 187 -8.14 13.69 16.16
N LYS A 188 -8.44 13.69 17.46
CA LYS A 188 -8.23 14.86 18.33
C LYS A 188 -6.77 15.23 18.44
N THR A 189 -5.89 14.27 18.71
CA THR A 189 -4.44 14.49 18.78
C THR A 189 -3.89 15.05 17.47
N ASP A 190 -4.26 14.48 16.32
CA ASP A 190 -3.81 14.97 15.00
C ASP A 190 -4.29 16.40 14.73
N LYS A 191 -5.53 16.74 15.12
CA LYS A 191 -6.11 18.07 14.94
C LYS A 191 -5.50 19.09 15.90
N GLN A 192 -5.24 18.69 17.14
CA GLN A 192 -4.57 19.53 18.14
C GLN A 192 -3.15 19.88 17.67
N ASN A 193 -2.41 18.89 17.16
CA ASN A 193 -1.07 19.10 16.59
C ASN A 193 -1.11 20.06 15.39
N LYS A 194 -2.20 20.05 14.60
CA LYS A 194 -2.39 20.92 13.43
C LYS A 194 -3.14 22.22 13.75
N ARG A 195 -3.45 22.52 15.03
CA ARG A 195 -4.22 23.67 15.49
C ARG A 195 -5.54 23.90 14.73
N LYS A 196 -6.27 22.83 14.41
CA LYS A 196 -7.54 22.87 13.65
C LYS A 196 -8.71 22.47 14.54
N SER A 197 -9.85 23.18 14.41
CA SER A 197 -11.12 22.81 15.04
C SER A 197 -11.65 21.49 14.48
N MET A 198 -12.47 20.81 15.27
CA MET A 198 -13.07 19.53 14.90
C MET A 198 -14.59 19.64 14.84
N SER A 199 -15.19 19.25 13.71
CA SER A 199 -16.63 19.25 13.57
C SER A 199 -17.28 18.04 14.27
N LYS A 200 -18.52 18.21 14.72
CA LYS A 200 -19.33 17.14 15.33
C LYS A 200 -19.57 15.99 14.33
N GLU A 201 -19.77 16.31 13.08
CA GLU A 201 -20.00 15.36 11.99
C GLU A 201 -18.82 14.40 11.83
N ARG A 202 -17.58 14.92 11.94
CA ARG A 202 -16.36 14.11 11.85
C ARG A 202 -16.20 13.15 13.04
N LEU A 203 -16.72 13.52 14.21
CA LEU A 203 -16.77 12.63 15.37
C LEU A 203 -17.77 11.48 15.17
N ILE A 204 -18.94 11.77 14.58
CA ILE A 204 -19.95 10.74 14.26
C ILE A 204 -19.40 9.80 13.18
N PHE A 205 -18.67 10.33 12.18
CA PHE A 205 -18.05 9.51 11.14
C PHE A 205 -17.03 8.51 11.69
N CYS A 206 -16.45 8.73 12.89
CA CYS A 206 -15.59 7.73 13.56
C CYS A 206 -16.35 6.47 13.99
N ASP A 207 -17.67 6.45 14.01
CA ASP A 207 -18.48 5.31 14.42
C ASP A 207 -18.55 4.22 13.38
N VAL A 208 -18.08 4.48 12.15
CA VAL A 208 -18.10 3.52 11.06
C VAL A 208 -16.73 3.36 10.42
N ASN A 209 -16.50 2.19 9.80
CA ASN A 209 -15.60 2.05 8.69
C ASN A 209 -16.45 2.28 7.43
N ALA A 210 -16.04 3.21 6.59
CA ALA A 210 -16.74 3.55 5.36
C ALA A 210 -15.82 3.28 4.17
N PHE A 211 -16.27 2.43 3.25
CA PHE A 211 -15.54 2.04 2.05
C PHE A 211 -16.34 2.34 0.80
N VAL A 212 -15.65 2.65 -0.27
CA VAL A 212 -16.22 2.76 -1.62
C VAL A 212 -15.52 1.77 -2.55
N THR A 213 -16.32 1.12 -3.40
CA THR A 213 -15.83 0.08 -4.31
C THR A 213 -16.80 -0.14 -5.47
N ASN A 214 -16.29 -0.56 -6.62
CA ASN A 214 -17.10 -1.05 -7.74
C ASN A 214 -17.22 -2.58 -7.77
N CYS A 215 -16.64 -3.29 -6.79
CA CYS A 215 -16.80 -4.75 -6.68
C CYS A 215 -18.24 -5.14 -6.36
N THR A 216 -18.74 -6.21 -6.98
CA THR A 216 -20.00 -6.87 -6.59
C THR A 216 -19.82 -7.72 -5.33
N GLN A 217 -20.90 -8.23 -4.75
CA GLN A 217 -20.84 -9.16 -3.61
C GLN A 217 -20.13 -10.48 -3.95
N GLU A 218 -20.22 -10.92 -5.20
CA GLU A 218 -19.58 -12.14 -5.68
C GLU A 218 -18.07 -11.99 -5.87
N GLN A 219 -17.61 -10.76 -6.20
CA GLN A 219 -16.20 -10.44 -6.39
C GLN A 219 -15.50 -10.17 -5.05
N LEU A 220 -16.12 -9.36 -4.21
CA LEU A 220 -15.60 -9.02 -2.89
C LEU A 220 -16.79 -8.79 -1.92
N PRO A 221 -17.13 -9.79 -1.10
CA PRO A 221 -18.20 -9.68 -0.11
C PRO A 221 -17.98 -8.53 0.87
N ASP A 222 -19.04 -7.80 1.22
CA ASP A 222 -18.99 -6.59 2.04
C ASP A 222 -18.33 -6.83 3.41
N HIS A 223 -18.53 -8.01 4.02
CA HIS A 223 -17.91 -8.37 5.31
C HIS A 223 -16.40 -8.58 5.23
N LEU A 224 -15.83 -8.75 4.02
CA LEU A 224 -14.39 -8.90 3.80
C LEU A 224 -13.69 -7.57 3.48
N LEU A 225 -14.41 -6.49 3.14
CA LEU A 225 -13.82 -5.23 2.70
C LEU A 225 -12.81 -4.67 3.71
N ARG A 226 -13.11 -4.71 5.01
CA ARG A 226 -12.20 -4.24 6.05
C ARG A 226 -10.91 -5.08 6.11
N GLN A 227 -11.04 -6.39 5.99
CA GLN A 227 -9.89 -7.30 5.99
C GLN A 227 -9.06 -7.09 4.71
N CYS A 228 -9.71 -7.01 3.54
CA CYS A 228 -9.06 -6.73 2.27
C CYS A 228 -8.34 -5.37 2.30
N TYR A 229 -8.99 -4.30 2.76
CA TYR A 229 -8.36 -2.99 2.89
C TYR A 229 -7.15 -2.99 3.84
N SER A 230 -7.15 -3.86 4.85
CA SER A 230 -6.01 -3.98 5.77
C SER A 230 -4.74 -4.52 5.11
N LEU A 231 -4.84 -5.14 3.92
CA LEU A 231 -3.70 -5.56 3.12
C LEU A 231 -2.81 -4.37 2.72
N ARG A 232 -3.38 -3.16 2.59
CA ARG A 232 -2.61 -1.94 2.34
C ARG A 232 -1.45 -1.76 3.34
N TRP A 233 -1.64 -2.21 4.59
CA TRP A 233 -0.60 -2.12 5.62
C TRP A 233 0.71 -2.87 5.27
N GLN A 234 0.68 -3.78 4.29
CA GLN A 234 1.89 -4.49 3.87
C GLN A 234 2.94 -3.53 3.31
N ILE A 235 2.52 -2.49 2.61
CA ILE A 235 3.43 -1.48 2.05
C ILE A 235 4.13 -0.67 3.16
N GLU A 236 3.45 -0.40 4.27
CA GLU A 236 4.05 0.29 5.41
C GLU A 236 5.15 -0.56 6.09
N ILE A 237 5.02 -1.89 6.07
CA ILE A 237 6.05 -2.81 6.54
C ILE A 237 7.27 -2.74 5.62
N ILE A 238 7.05 -2.68 4.30
CA ILE A 238 8.12 -2.53 3.30
C ILE A 238 8.84 -1.20 3.52
N PHE A 239 8.15 -0.08 3.65
CA PHE A 239 8.77 1.22 3.91
C PHE A 239 9.53 1.27 5.24
N LYS A 240 9.03 0.57 6.26
CA LYS A 240 9.77 0.40 7.52
C LYS A 240 11.09 -0.35 7.30
N ALA A 241 11.09 -1.39 6.48
CA ALA A 241 12.31 -2.12 6.13
C ALA A 241 13.31 -1.22 5.37
N TRP A 242 12.83 -0.39 4.44
CA TRP A 242 13.66 0.56 3.69
C TRP A 242 14.42 1.51 4.63
N LYS A 243 13.73 2.08 5.62
CA LYS A 243 14.35 2.96 6.62
C LYS A 243 15.25 2.20 7.59
N SER A 244 14.79 1.03 8.09
CA SER A 244 15.49 0.32 9.16
C SER A 244 16.74 -0.43 8.68
N PHE A 245 16.68 -1.07 7.51
CA PHE A 245 17.72 -1.98 7.03
C PHE A 245 18.50 -1.44 5.83
N PHE A 246 17.82 -0.82 4.88
CA PHE A 246 18.48 -0.23 3.70
C PHE A 246 18.98 1.19 3.96
N LYS A 247 18.54 1.85 5.05
CA LYS A 247 18.97 3.21 5.45
C LYS A 247 18.77 4.27 4.37
N ILE A 248 17.74 4.13 3.53
CA ILE A 248 17.48 5.02 2.40
C ILE A 248 17.24 6.48 2.83
N ASP A 249 16.82 6.69 4.09
CA ASP A 249 16.60 7.99 4.72
C ASP A 249 17.85 8.56 5.44
N LYS A 250 18.97 7.82 5.47
CA LYS A 250 20.19 8.18 6.21
C LYS A 250 21.31 8.67 5.30
N LEU A 251 20.98 9.60 4.41
CA LEU A 251 21.96 10.13 3.48
C LEU A 251 22.70 11.33 4.09
N LYS A 252 24.03 11.34 3.92
CA LYS A 252 24.88 12.47 4.32
C LYS A 252 24.79 13.57 3.27
N GLN A 253 25.04 14.80 3.69
CA GLN A 253 25.22 15.95 2.79
C GLN A 253 26.32 15.69 1.76
N MET A 254 26.02 15.89 0.49
CA MET A 254 26.93 15.68 -0.64
C MET A 254 26.42 16.44 -1.87
N LYS A 255 27.15 16.43 -2.99
CA LYS A 255 26.66 16.95 -4.27
C LYS A 255 25.40 16.20 -4.70
N ILE A 256 24.44 16.90 -5.32
CA ILE A 256 23.12 16.36 -5.65
C ILE A 256 23.22 15.13 -6.58
N GLU A 257 24.10 15.16 -7.55
CA GLU A 257 24.29 14.05 -8.49
C GLU A 257 24.79 12.78 -7.75
N ARG A 258 25.64 12.97 -6.75
CA ARG A 258 26.11 11.87 -5.92
C ARG A 258 25.01 11.33 -5.01
N PHE A 259 24.19 12.23 -4.46
CA PHE A 259 23.00 11.85 -3.70
C PHE A 259 22.06 11.00 -4.54
N GLU A 260 21.75 11.44 -5.76
CA GLU A 260 20.88 10.68 -6.68
C GLU A 260 21.48 9.30 -7.02
N CYS A 261 22.79 9.21 -7.27
CA CYS A 261 23.45 7.93 -7.49
C CYS A 261 23.28 6.98 -6.29
N PHE A 262 23.41 7.45 -5.06
CA PHE A 262 23.22 6.64 -3.87
C PHE A 262 21.74 6.25 -3.70
N HIS A 263 20.83 7.19 -3.89
CA HIS A 263 19.39 6.95 -3.75
C HIS A 263 18.89 5.89 -4.74
N TYR A 264 19.18 6.06 -6.02
CA TYR A 264 18.83 5.08 -7.05
C TYR A 264 19.56 3.74 -6.88
N GLY A 265 20.81 3.75 -6.46
CA GLY A 265 21.55 2.53 -6.10
C GLY A 265 20.89 1.77 -4.95
N CYS A 266 20.38 2.50 -3.94
CA CYS A 266 19.60 1.91 -2.85
C CYS A 266 18.26 1.32 -3.34
N LEU A 267 17.55 2.02 -4.24
CA LEU A 267 16.32 1.52 -4.85
C LEU A 267 16.57 0.24 -5.68
N MET A 268 17.66 0.18 -6.46
CA MET A 268 18.05 -1.03 -7.19
C MET A 268 18.28 -2.20 -6.24
N TRP A 269 18.97 -1.96 -5.10
CA TRP A 269 19.19 -2.99 -4.09
C TRP A 269 17.88 -3.45 -3.44
N ILE A 270 16.94 -2.55 -3.22
CA ILE A 270 15.59 -2.84 -2.72
C ILE A 270 14.83 -3.72 -3.74
N VAL A 271 14.85 -3.38 -5.03
CA VAL A 271 14.21 -4.17 -6.09
C VAL A 271 14.79 -5.59 -6.14
N ALA A 272 16.12 -5.73 -6.17
CA ALA A 272 16.77 -7.03 -6.16
C ALA A 272 16.40 -7.86 -4.92
N SER A 273 16.41 -7.22 -3.73
CA SER A 273 16.05 -7.88 -2.48
C SER A 273 14.58 -8.30 -2.44
N THR A 274 13.68 -7.53 -3.04
CA THR A 274 12.24 -7.87 -3.14
C THR A 274 12.02 -9.04 -4.09
N ASN A 275 12.76 -9.11 -5.20
CA ASN A 275 12.72 -10.25 -6.11
C ASN A 275 13.20 -11.54 -5.42
N LEU A 276 14.30 -11.47 -4.65
CA LEU A 276 14.78 -12.60 -3.84
C LEU A 276 13.75 -13.01 -2.77
N LEU A 277 13.10 -12.05 -2.11
CA LEU A 277 12.02 -12.34 -1.17
C LEU A 277 10.89 -13.11 -1.84
N GLY A 278 10.45 -12.67 -3.03
CA GLY A 278 9.40 -13.35 -3.79
C GLY A 278 9.76 -14.80 -4.09
N TYR A 279 11.01 -15.07 -4.54
CA TYR A 279 11.52 -16.42 -4.78
C TYR A 279 11.47 -17.29 -3.52
N PHE A 280 12.09 -16.84 -2.43
CA PHE A 280 12.17 -17.64 -1.20
C PHE A 280 10.81 -17.80 -0.51
N ARG A 281 9.88 -16.84 -0.64
CA ARG A 281 8.51 -16.99 -0.12
C ARG A 281 7.76 -18.10 -0.82
N TYR A 282 7.84 -18.17 -2.15
CA TYR A 282 7.24 -19.25 -2.91
C TYR A 282 7.82 -20.60 -2.48
N TRP A 283 9.14 -20.76 -2.51
CA TRP A 283 9.84 -21.96 -2.08
C TRP A 283 9.46 -22.36 -0.63
N TYR A 284 9.50 -21.43 0.31
CA TYR A 284 9.21 -21.70 1.70
C TYR A 284 7.77 -22.12 1.93
N LEU A 285 6.82 -21.49 1.22
CA LEU A 285 5.40 -21.83 1.28
C LEU A 285 5.17 -23.25 0.74
N GLN A 286 5.82 -23.63 -0.37
CA GLN A 286 5.69 -24.98 -0.94
C GLN A 286 6.24 -26.04 0.02
N LYS A 287 7.44 -25.82 0.56
CA LYS A 287 8.13 -26.78 1.41
C LYS A 287 7.55 -26.89 2.81
N HIS A 288 7.23 -25.76 3.45
CA HIS A 288 6.87 -25.71 4.86
C HIS A 288 5.41 -25.37 5.14
N LYS A 289 4.63 -24.98 4.13
CA LYS A 289 3.26 -24.45 4.27
C LYS A 289 3.16 -23.27 5.25
N LYS A 290 4.22 -22.47 5.35
CA LYS A 290 4.36 -21.31 6.24
C LYS A 290 4.77 -20.06 5.46
N GLU A 291 4.52 -18.89 6.04
CA GLU A 291 4.90 -17.60 5.45
C GLU A 291 6.26 -17.11 5.97
N ILE A 292 7.03 -16.44 5.10
CA ILE A 292 8.22 -15.67 5.48
C ILE A 292 7.78 -14.26 5.95
N SER A 293 8.40 -13.79 7.02
CA SER A 293 8.26 -12.39 7.46
C SER A 293 9.13 -11.48 6.60
N GLU A 294 8.53 -10.52 5.92
CA GLU A 294 9.20 -9.51 5.11
C GLU A 294 10.30 -8.79 5.90
N LEU A 295 9.95 -8.36 7.10
CA LEU A 295 10.86 -7.58 7.95
C LEU A 295 12.09 -8.39 8.37
N LYS A 296 11.88 -9.68 8.75
CA LYS A 296 12.97 -10.58 9.13
C LYS A 296 13.87 -10.89 7.93
N PHE A 297 13.26 -11.10 6.74
CA PHE A 297 14.00 -11.36 5.52
C PHE A 297 14.87 -10.17 5.10
N PHE A 298 14.31 -8.96 5.05
CA PHE A 298 15.09 -7.77 4.72
C PHE A 298 16.21 -7.49 5.75
N LYS A 299 15.98 -7.82 7.02
CA LYS A 299 17.04 -7.77 8.04
C LYS A 299 18.17 -8.76 7.72
N LEU A 300 17.82 -9.99 7.33
CA LEU A 300 18.79 -11.02 6.92
C LEU A 300 19.58 -10.56 5.70
N ILE A 301 18.91 -10.11 4.61
CA ILE A 301 19.56 -9.61 3.40
C ILE A 301 20.53 -8.47 3.70
N ALA A 302 20.15 -7.56 4.57
CA ALA A 302 21.03 -6.45 4.98
C ALA A 302 22.26 -6.93 5.77
N SER A 303 22.15 -8.01 6.56
CA SER A 303 23.26 -8.57 7.33
C SER A 303 24.27 -9.35 6.48
N ILE A 304 23.83 -9.96 5.37
CA ILE A 304 24.67 -10.76 4.45
C ILE A 304 25.00 -10.03 3.14
N LYS A 305 24.97 -8.70 3.17
CA LYS A 305 25.19 -7.87 1.97
C LYS A 305 26.56 -8.12 1.32
N GLN A 306 27.58 -8.37 2.12
CA GLN A 306 28.93 -8.59 1.64
C GLN A 306 29.02 -9.96 0.93
N GLU A 307 28.43 -11.00 1.51
CA GLU A 307 28.35 -12.33 0.95
C GLU A 307 27.63 -12.33 -0.42
N ILE A 308 26.51 -11.61 -0.49
CA ILE A 308 25.77 -11.43 -1.76
C ILE A 308 26.64 -10.75 -2.82
N LYS A 309 27.43 -9.74 -2.42
CA LYS A 309 28.34 -9.05 -3.33
C LYS A 309 29.42 -9.98 -3.88
N GLU A 310 29.98 -10.86 -3.06
CA GLU A 310 30.97 -11.85 -3.50
C GLU A 310 30.36 -12.89 -4.44
N VAL A 311 29.14 -13.35 -4.15
CA VAL A 311 28.41 -14.30 -5.01
C VAL A 311 28.10 -13.70 -6.38
N ILE A 312 27.68 -12.43 -6.46
CA ILE A 312 27.43 -11.74 -7.74
C ILE A 312 28.68 -11.67 -8.63
N LYS A 313 29.86 -11.66 -8.04
CA LYS A 313 31.14 -11.60 -8.74
C LYS A 313 31.75 -12.97 -9.07
N SER A 314 31.13 -14.03 -8.56
CA SER A 314 31.66 -15.39 -8.63
C SER A 314 31.01 -16.20 -9.75
N ASP A 315 31.56 -17.40 -9.96
CA ASP A 315 31.09 -18.38 -10.93
C ASP A 315 29.77 -19.05 -10.49
N GLN A 316 29.08 -19.66 -11.45
CA GLN A 316 27.75 -20.28 -11.28
C GLN A 316 27.68 -21.32 -10.14
N PHE A 317 28.79 -22.02 -9.84
CA PHE A 317 28.86 -23.05 -8.79
C PHE A 317 28.69 -22.43 -7.36
N LEU A 318 29.25 -21.25 -7.11
CA LEU A 318 29.10 -20.56 -5.82
C LEU A 318 27.67 -20.01 -5.62
N VAL A 319 26.96 -19.72 -6.71
CA VAL A 319 25.56 -19.27 -6.66
C VAL A 319 24.66 -20.36 -6.09
N SER A 320 24.80 -21.63 -6.53
CA SER A 320 24.00 -22.75 -6.01
C SER A 320 24.21 -22.94 -4.51
N GLY A 321 25.48 -23.02 -4.05
CA GLY A 321 25.78 -23.17 -2.63
C GLY A 321 25.27 -22.01 -1.77
N PHE A 322 25.24 -20.78 -2.33
CA PHE A 322 24.64 -19.62 -1.65
C PHE A 322 23.13 -19.78 -1.46
N PHE A 323 22.39 -20.28 -2.45
CA PHE A 323 20.95 -20.52 -2.32
C PHE A 323 20.65 -21.56 -1.24
N ASP A 324 21.40 -22.67 -1.20
CA ASP A 324 21.26 -23.72 -0.16
C ASP A 324 21.53 -23.15 1.24
N GLN A 325 22.56 -22.32 1.39
CA GLN A 325 22.86 -21.62 2.64
C GLN A 325 21.72 -20.67 3.04
N MET A 326 21.19 -19.91 2.09
CA MET A 326 20.06 -19.00 2.30
C MET A 326 18.82 -19.74 2.78
N GLU A 327 18.49 -20.88 2.18
CA GLU A 327 17.36 -21.71 2.62
C GLU A 327 17.48 -22.06 4.11
N GLY A 328 18.63 -22.56 4.55
CA GLY A 328 18.86 -22.87 5.96
C GLY A 328 18.80 -21.66 6.91
N LEU A 329 19.24 -20.48 6.47
CA LEU A 329 19.12 -19.25 7.24
C LEU A 329 17.66 -18.78 7.36
N ILE A 330 16.91 -18.85 6.27
CA ILE A 330 15.49 -18.46 6.23
C ILE A 330 14.64 -19.37 7.12
N GLU A 331 14.85 -20.67 7.07
CA GLU A 331 14.15 -21.65 7.92
C GLU A 331 14.32 -21.31 9.40
N ARG A 332 15.53 -20.97 9.82
CA ARG A 332 15.87 -20.66 11.21
C ARG A 332 15.40 -19.28 11.68
N THR A 333 15.42 -18.26 10.79
CA THR A 333 15.31 -16.86 11.25
C THR A 333 14.10 -16.12 10.69
N CYS A 334 13.54 -16.52 9.54
CA CYS A 334 12.59 -15.69 8.80
C CYS A 334 11.12 -16.13 8.90
N THR A 335 10.81 -17.20 9.62
CA THR A 335 9.42 -17.65 9.78
C THR A 335 8.54 -16.55 10.36
N LYS A 336 7.36 -16.34 9.75
CA LYS A 336 6.35 -15.37 10.21
C LYS A 336 5.59 -15.92 11.40
N GLU A 337 5.63 -15.22 12.51
CA GLU A 337 4.88 -15.59 13.72
C GLU A 337 3.38 -15.30 13.54
N GLN A 338 2.55 -16.27 13.91
CA GLN A 338 1.09 -16.08 13.93
C GLN A 338 0.72 -15.32 15.22
N LYS A 339 0.25 -14.09 15.05
CA LYS A 339 -0.33 -13.34 16.17
C LYS A 339 -1.76 -13.83 16.44
N LYS A 340 -2.11 -14.09 17.73
CA LYS A 340 -3.49 -14.35 18.13
C LYS A 340 -4.41 -13.26 17.56
N ASN A 341 -5.51 -13.64 16.94
CA ASN A 341 -6.56 -12.75 16.41
C ASN A 341 -6.18 -11.87 15.21
N ARG A 342 -5.06 -12.14 14.50
CA ARG A 342 -4.73 -11.41 13.27
C ARG A 342 -4.47 -12.38 12.11
N LEU A 343 -5.25 -12.22 11.04
CA LEU A 343 -5.03 -12.98 9.81
C LEU A 343 -3.75 -12.49 9.12
N THR A 344 -3.02 -13.43 8.54
CA THR A 344 -1.90 -13.09 7.67
C THR A 344 -2.41 -12.63 6.30
N PRO A 345 -1.61 -11.89 5.50
CA PRO A 345 -2.01 -11.47 4.15
C PRO A 345 -2.47 -12.63 3.27
N LEU A 346 -1.76 -13.74 3.27
CA LEU A 346 -2.14 -14.93 2.50
C LEU A 346 -3.51 -15.47 2.94
N LYS A 347 -3.77 -15.54 4.26
CA LYS A 347 -5.07 -15.98 4.78
C LYS A 347 -6.21 -15.00 4.45
N ILE A 348 -5.91 -13.71 4.28
CA ILE A 348 -6.91 -12.72 3.83
C ILE A 348 -7.17 -12.92 2.34
N LEU A 349 -6.12 -13.03 1.54
CA LEU A 349 -6.23 -13.23 0.08
C LEU A 349 -6.98 -14.53 -0.26
N ALA A 350 -6.70 -15.63 0.45
CA ALA A 350 -7.37 -16.91 0.28
C ALA A 350 -8.87 -16.91 0.69
N LYS A 351 -9.36 -15.83 1.37
CA LYS A 351 -10.79 -15.66 1.67
C LYS A 351 -11.52 -14.85 0.62
N ILE A 352 -10.81 -14.15 -0.25
CA ILE A 352 -11.40 -13.45 -1.39
C ILE A 352 -11.80 -14.52 -2.39
N PRO A 353 -13.04 -14.57 -2.82
CA PRO A 353 -13.57 -15.62 -3.69
C PRO A 353 -12.76 -15.80 -4.96
#